data_74c7a80e7690dcb5f7592ef4ff1443d7
#
_entry.id   74c7a80e7690dcb5f7592ef4ff1443d7
#
_cell.length_a   1.000
_cell.length_b   1.000
_cell.length_c   1.000
_cell.angle_alpha   90.00
_cell.angle_beta   90.00
_cell.angle_gamma   90.00
#
_symmetry.space_group_name_H-M   'P 1'
#
loop_
_entity.id
_entity.type
_entity.pdbx_description
1 polymer ?
#
loop_
_entity_poly.entity_id
_entity_poly.type
_entity_poly.pdbx_seq_one_letter_code
_entity_poly.pdbx_strand_id
1 'polypeptide(L)'
;MFRNNYDNDSVTFSPQGRIFQVEYAQEAVKQGSVVVGIVSKTHAVLAAIKRNAEELSSYQKKIIPIDSHFGVALAGLASDARVLSNFMKQQSLASRLTYDRAIPLSEITSRIADRAQTNTQQYGRRPYGVGLLIAGVDAKGPHLFEFQPSGVTQEMVACGIGARSQMARTYLERHLDDFENASREELIKHALRALKESLSQDKELTVDNTSVGISGVGEDFVHHEGQDIAEWLDATFENREGGDEAEGGEAMEE
;
A
#
# COMPACT_ATOMS: atom_id res chain seq x y z
N MET A 1 13.99 34.91 -2.19
CA MET A 1 13.44 33.60 -2.46
C MET A 1 13.41 33.43 -3.99
N PHE A 2 14.25 32.56 -4.54
CA PHE A 2 14.29 32.35 -6.00
C PHE A 2 13.04 31.53 -6.39
N ARG A 3 12.18 32.15 -7.20
CA ARG A 3 10.99 31.48 -7.73
C ARG A 3 11.44 30.50 -8.84
N ASN A 4 11.08 29.23 -8.75
CA ASN A 4 11.29 28.29 -9.83
C ASN A 4 10.32 28.64 -10.99
N ASN A 5 10.85 28.84 -12.19
CA ASN A 5 10.03 29.20 -13.36
C ASN A 5 9.47 27.99 -14.10
N TYR A 6 9.86 26.76 -13.71
CA TYR A 6 9.52 25.51 -14.41
C TYR A 6 8.53 24.64 -13.64
N ASP A 7 7.94 25.11 -12.53
CA ASP A 7 7.05 24.36 -11.65
C ASP A 7 5.60 24.88 -11.61
N ASN A 8 5.23 25.77 -12.54
CA ASN A 8 3.91 26.39 -12.56
C ASN A 8 2.79 25.44 -13.06
N ASP A 9 3.15 24.45 -13.86
CA ASP A 9 2.23 23.45 -14.42
C ASP A 9 2.92 22.10 -14.63
N SER A 10 2.14 21.08 -15.05
CA SER A 10 2.65 19.71 -15.31
C SER A 10 3.08 19.48 -16.75
N VAL A 11 2.97 20.47 -17.65
CA VAL A 11 3.30 20.31 -19.08
C VAL A 11 4.64 20.96 -19.45
N THR A 12 5.33 21.58 -18.49
CA THR A 12 6.61 22.25 -18.70
C THR A 12 7.76 21.40 -18.19
N PHE A 13 8.68 21.03 -19.07
CA PHE A 13 9.96 20.42 -18.70
C PHE A 13 10.95 21.47 -18.18
N SER A 14 11.68 21.13 -17.13
CA SER A 14 12.88 21.89 -16.74
C SER A 14 14.00 21.67 -17.76
N PRO A 15 15.05 22.51 -17.76
CA PRO A 15 16.23 22.31 -18.62
C PRO A 15 16.90 20.93 -18.44
N GLN A 16 16.69 20.28 -17.29
CA GLN A 16 17.20 18.93 -16.96
C GLN A 16 16.22 17.81 -17.33
N GLY A 17 15.09 18.12 -17.99
CA GLY A 17 14.09 17.12 -18.38
C GLY A 17 13.17 16.64 -17.25
N ARG A 18 13.07 17.40 -16.14
CA ARG A 18 12.19 17.07 -15.01
C ARG A 18 10.84 17.75 -15.16
N ILE A 19 9.79 17.12 -14.63
CA ILE A 19 8.45 17.71 -14.44
C ILE A 19 8.22 17.87 -12.94
N PHE A 20 8.41 19.07 -12.43
CA PHE A 20 8.38 19.32 -10.98
C PHE A 20 7.03 19.04 -10.34
N GLN A 21 5.91 19.29 -11.03
CA GLN A 21 4.58 18.99 -10.49
C GLN A 21 4.37 17.48 -10.25
N VAL A 22 4.96 16.62 -11.08
CA VAL A 22 4.94 15.16 -10.85
C VAL A 22 5.79 14.79 -9.64
N GLU A 23 6.95 15.39 -9.47
CA GLU A 23 7.81 15.15 -8.31
C GLU A 23 7.15 15.64 -7.01
N TYR A 24 6.49 16.80 -7.02
CA TYR A 24 5.72 17.29 -5.86
C TYR A 24 4.55 16.37 -5.50
N ALA A 25 3.90 15.78 -6.49
CA ALA A 25 2.87 14.77 -6.25
C ALA A 25 3.45 13.49 -5.61
N GLN A 26 4.65 13.06 -6.01
CA GLN A 26 5.36 11.96 -5.36
C GLN A 26 5.76 12.29 -3.91
N GLU A 27 6.16 13.53 -3.64
CA GLU A 27 6.40 13.98 -2.25
C GLU A 27 5.11 13.98 -1.41
N ALA A 28 3.95 14.33 -2.00
CA ALA A 28 2.67 14.21 -1.31
C ALA A 28 2.34 12.76 -0.91
N VAL A 29 2.71 11.76 -1.71
CA VAL A 29 2.59 10.34 -1.35
C VAL A 29 3.41 10.03 -0.10
N LYS A 30 4.64 10.52 -0.02
CA LYS A 30 5.53 10.31 1.14
C LYS A 30 5.04 10.97 2.43
N GLN A 31 4.13 11.95 2.34
CA GLN A 31 3.48 12.54 3.52
C GLN A 31 2.33 11.68 4.05
N GLY A 32 1.79 10.77 3.26
CA GLY A 32 0.76 9.81 3.68
C GLY A 32 1.32 8.79 4.68
N SER A 33 0.47 8.23 5.57
CA SER A 33 0.89 7.13 6.42
C SER A 33 1.25 5.90 5.58
N VAL A 34 2.16 5.08 6.10
CA VAL A 34 2.68 3.92 5.41
C VAL A 34 1.59 2.89 5.14
N VAL A 35 1.69 2.27 3.98
CA VAL A 35 0.97 1.07 3.60
C VAL A 35 1.94 0.06 3.00
N VAL A 36 1.69 -1.21 3.21
CA VAL A 36 2.50 -2.34 2.77
C VAL A 36 1.63 -3.32 2.02
N GLY A 37 2.15 -3.91 0.96
CA GLY A 37 1.54 -5.01 0.24
C GLY A 37 2.54 -6.15 0.06
N ILE A 38 2.07 -7.39 0.16
CA ILE A 38 2.85 -8.62 -0.05
C ILE A 38 1.98 -9.63 -0.79
N VAL A 39 2.58 -10.39 -1.68
CA VAL A 39 1.90 -11.46 -2.42
C VAL A 39 2.66 -12.78 -2.31
N SER A 40 1.91 -13.88 -2.15
CA SER A 40 2.42 -15.25 -2.29
C SER A 40 1.75 -15.96 -3.47
N LYS A 41 2.02 -17.24 -3.66
CA LYS A 41 1.34 -18.06 -4.68
C LYS A 41 -0.17 -18.18 -4.46
N THR A 42 -0.65 -17.98 -3.24
CA THR A 42 -2.05 -18.23 -2.86
C THR A 42 -2.80 -17.00 -2.39
N HIS A 43 -2.12 -15.99 -1.83
CA HIS A 43 -2.75 -14.83 -1.21
C HIS A 43 -2.07 -13.52 -1.58
N ALA A 44 -2.85 -12.44 -1.53
CA ALA A 44 -2.38 -11.07 -1.59
C ALA A 44 -2.87 -10.33 -0.33
N VAL A 45 -1.95 -9.65 0.36
CA VAL A 45 -2.20 -8.97 1.63
C VAL A 45 -1.82 -7.51 1.51
N LEU A 46 -2.69 -6.63 1.99
CA LEU A 46 -2.44 -5.21 2.20
C LEU A 46 -2.50 -4.92 3.69
N ALA A 47 -1.57 -4.14 4.20
CA ALA A 47 -1.62 -3.66 5.58
C ALA A 47 -1.36 -2.15 5.62
N ALA A 48 -2.04 -1.41 6.47
CA ALA A 48 -1.99 0.04 6.51
C ALA A 48 -2.04 0.59 7.93
N ILE A 49 -1.29 1.67 8.16
CA ILE A 49 -1.40 2.47 9.39
C ILE A 49 -2.40 3.59 9.16
N LYS A 50 -3.48 3.58 9.92
CA LYS A 50 -4.49 4.64 9.94
C LYS A 50 -4.02 5.78 10.84
N ARG A 51 -4.21 7.01 10.38
CA ARG A 51 -3.96 8.21 11.22
C ARG A 51 -5.26 8.73 11.80
N ASN A 52 -5.16 9.21 13.03
CA ASN A 52 -6.16 10.07 13.63
C ASN A 52 -5.58 11.49 13.67
N ALA A 53 -6.29 12.46 13.12
CA ALA A 53 -5.84 13.85 13.10
C ALA A 53 -6.06 14.54 14.44
N GLU A 54 -7.15 14.19 15.14
CA GLU A 54 -7.59 14.76 16.40
C GLU A 54 -8.24 13.67 17.24
N GLU A 55 -8.13 13.75 18.57
CA GLU A 55 -8.70 12.76 19.50
C GLU A 55 -10.22 12.56 19.34
N LEU A 56 -10.93 13.58 18.87
CA LEU A 56 -12.38 13.54 18.62
C LEU A 56 -12.75 13.05 17.22
N SER A 57 -11.78 12.75 16.36
CA SER A 57 -12.04 12.27 15.00
C SER A 57 -11.92 10.76 14.88
N SER A 58 -12.59 10.17 13.90
CA SER A 58 -12.38 8.77 13.52
C SER A 58 -11.07 8.61 12.76
N TYR A 59 -10.50 7.40 12.80
CA TYR A 59 -9.32 7.06 11.99
C TYR A 59 -9.62 7.11 10.50
N GLN A 60 -8.67 7.62 9.72
CA GLN A 60 -8.78 7.68 8.27
C GLN A 60 -8.73 6.26 7.66
N LYS A 61 -9.74 5.90 6.86
CA LYS A 61 -9.73 4.62 6.13
C LYS A 61 -8.63 4.64 5.07
N LYS A 62 -7.80 3.61 5.06
CA LYS A 62 -6.64 3.48 4.17
C LYS A 62 -6.79 2.36 3.15
N ILE A 63 -7.60 1.35 3.45
CA ILE A 63 -7.88 0.21 2.58
C ILE A 63 -9.31 0.35 2.06
N ILE A 64 -9.46 0.27 0.75
CA ILE A 64 -10.74 0.43 0.06
C ILE A 64 -10.99 -0.83 -0.77
N PRO A 65 -12.00 -1.64 -0.45
CA PRO A 65 -12.46 -2.71 -1.34
C PRO A 65 -13.01 -2.11 -2.65
N ILE A 66 -12.56 -2.63 -3.77
CA ILE A 66 -12.99 -2.18 -5.10
C ILE A 66 -14.02 -3.13 -5.70
N ASP A 67 -13.69 -4.41 -5.76
CA ASP A 67 -14.56 -5.50 -6.21
C ASP A 67 -14.34 -6.70 -5.27
N SER A 68 -15.09 -7.79 -5.47
CA SER A 68 -14.96 -8.98 -4.63
C SER A 68 -13.58 -9.63 -4.69
N HIS A 69 -12.82 -9.44 -5.76
CA HIS A 69 -11.52 -10.08 -5.96
C HIS A 69 -10.30 -9.18 -5.67
N PHE A 70 -10.49 -7.89 -5.43
CA PHE A 70 -9.36 -6.99 -5.12
C PHE A 70 -9.74 -5.72 -4.37
N GLY A 71 -8.75 -5.12 -3.74
CA GLY A 71 -8.84 -3.83 -3.09
C GLY A 71 -7.57 -3.01 -3.27
N VAL A 72 -7.59 -1.79 -2.73
CA VAL A 72 -6.46 -0.86 -2.79
C VAL A 72 -6.13 -0.30 -1.43
N ALA A 73 -4.85 -0.05 -1.19
CA ALA A 73 -4.36 0.73 -0.06
C ALA A 73 -3.74 2.03 -0.56
N LEU A 74 -3.98 3.14 0.13
CA LEU A 74 -3.60 4.48 -0.32
C LEU A 74 -2.55 5.15 0.57
N ALA A 75 -1.65 5.92 -0.04
CA ALA A 75 -0.78 6.87 0.63
C ALA A 75 -0.82 8.21 -0.09
N GLY A 76 -1.06 9.31 0.62
CA GLY A 76 -1.19 10.66 0.08
C GLY A 76 -2.60 11.24 0.24
N LEU A 77 -3.08 11.98 -0.76
CA LEU A 77 -4.35 12.67 -0.72
C LEU A 77 -5.55 11.72 -0.83
N ALA A 78 -6.31 11.58 0.24
CA ALA A 78 -7.50 10.70 0.30
C ALA A 78 -8.60 11.10 -0.69
N SER A 79 -8.74 12.39 -0.98
CA SER A 79 -9.70 12.89 -1.99
C SER A 79 -9.39 12.36 -3.39
N ASP A 80 -8.12 12.31 -3.78
CA ASP A 80 -7.68 11.79 -5.06
C ASP A 80 -7.82 10.26 -5.11
N ALA A 81 -7.52 9.57 -4.01
CA ALA A 81 -7.79 8.14 -3.88
C ALA A 81 -9.25 7.79 -4.08
N ARG A 82 -10.17 8.62 -3.55
CA ARG A 82 -11.61 8.44 -3.73
C ARG A 82 -12.01 8.54 -5.21
N VAL A 83 -11.46 9.50 -5.95
CA VAL A 83 -11.73 9.66 -7.38
C VAL A 83 -11.25 8.42 -8.16
N LEU A 84 -10.03 7.94 -7.89
CA LEU A 84 -9.47 6.77 -8.57
C LEU A 84 -10.20 5.48 -8.17
N SER A 85 -10.54 5.29 -6.89
CA SER A 85 -11.28 4.10 -6.44
C SER A 85 -12.69 4.03 -7.02
N ASN A 86 -13.39 5.16 -7.11
CA ASN A 86 -14.69 5.21 -7.77
C ASN A 86 -14.60 4.86 -9.27
N PHE A 87 -13.56 5.36 -9.94
CA PHE A 87 -13.30 4.99 -11.33
C PHE A 87 -13.04 3.48 -11.46
N MET A 88 -12.21 2.89 -10.59
CA MET A 88 -11.95 1.44 -10.60
C MET A 88 -13.22 0.63 -10.36
N LYS A 89 -14.07 1.02 -9.41
CA LYS A 89 -15.40 0.40 -9.18
C LYS A 89 -16.28 0.43 -10.43
N GLN A 90 -16.32 1.56 -11.12
CA GLN A 90 -17.07 1.70 -12.37
C GLN A 90 -16.52 0.80 -13.47
N GLN A 91 -15.20 0.71 -13.62
CA GLN A 91 -14.58 -0.15 -14.63
C GLN A 91 -14.79 -1.63 -14.31
N SER A 92 -14.72 -2.03 -13.03
CA SER A 92 -14.99 -3.40 -12.59
C SER A 92 -16.45 -3.80 -12.86
N LEU A 93 -17.41 -2.92 -12.54
CA LEU A 93 -18.81 -3.13 -12.86
C LEU A 93 -19.05 -3.25 -14.36
N ALA A 94 -18.44 -2.36 -15.17
CA ALA A 94 -18.57 -2.40 -16.62
C ALA A 94 -18.02 -3.72 -17.22
N SER A 95 -16.92 -4.25 -16.67
CA SER A 95 -16.37 -5.56 -17.09
C SER A 95 -17.37 -6.69 -16.81
N ARG A 96 -17.98 -6.71 -15.63
CA ARG A 96 -18.98 -7.72 -15.27
C ARG A 96 -20.23 -7.64 -16.13
N LEU A 97 -20.73 -6.41 -16.42
CA LEU A 97 -21.92 -6.20 -17.24
C LEU A 97 -21.69 -6.53 -18.71
N THR A 98 -20.50 -6.25 -19.26
CA THR A 98 -20.22 -6.42 -20.68
C THR A 98 -19.68 -7.81 -21.02
N TYR A 99 -18.83 -8.34 -20.15
CA TYR A 99 -18.07 -9.58 -20.44
C TYR A 99 -18.39 -10.71 -19.46
N ASP A 100 -19.28 -10.50 -18.48
CA ASP A 100 -19.63 -11.45 -17.42
C ASP A 100 -18.39 -12.03 -16.72
N ARG A 101 -17.38 -11.18 -16.49
CA ARG A 101 -16.13 -11.58 -15.81
C ARG A 101 -15.59 -10.50 -14.90
N ALA A 102 -14.86 -10.92 -13.87
CA ALA A 102 -14.02 -10.03 -13.07
C ALA A 102 -12.94 -9.40 -13.95
N ILE A 103 -12.70 -8.10 -13.79
CA ILE A 103 -11.64 -7.40 -14.53
C ILE A 103 -10.25 -7.90 -14.07
N PRO A 104 -9.33 -8.29 -14.98
CA PRO A 104 -7.96 -8.62 -14.59
C PRO A 104 -7.27 -7.44 -13.91
N LEU A 105 -6.44 -7.73 -12.88
CA LEU A 105 -5.76 -6.67 -12.13
C LEU A 105 -4.80 -5.86 -13.03
N SER A 106 -4.12 -6.49 -13.95
CA SER A 106 -3.27 -5.79 -14.93
C SER A 106 -4.06 -4.82 -15.82
N GLU A 107 -5.29 -5.17 -16.19
CA GLU A 107 -6.15 -4.32 -17.03
C GLU A 107 -6.63 -3.09 -16.25
N ILE A 108 -7.16 -3.26 -15.03
CA ILE A 108 -7.61 -2.11 -14.22
C ILE A 108 -6.45 -1.20 -13.85
N THR A 109 -5.27 -1.76 -13.58
CA THR A 109 -4.04 -1.01 -13.31
C THR A 109 -3.62 -0.17 -14.50
N SER A 110 -3.65 -0.72 -15.72
CA SER A 110 -3.39 0.05 -16.95
C SER A 110 -4.37 1.18 -17.16
N ARG A 111 -5.66 0.98 -16.91
CA ARG A 111 -6.69 2.01 -17.06
C ARG A 111 -6.48 3.20 -16.12
N ILE A 112 -6.08 2.96 -14.86
CA ILE A 112 -5.76 4.07 -13.94
C ILE A 112 -4.44 4.74 -14.30
N ALA A 113 -3.46 4.00 -14.82
CA ALA A 113 -2.21 4.55 -15.32
C ALA A 113 -2.44 5.55 -16.46
N ASP A 114 -3.25 5.19 -17.44
CA ASP A 114 -3.63 6.07 -18.56
C ASP A 114 -4.34 7.35 -18.06
N ARG A 115 -5.25 7.18 -17.10
CA ARG A 115 -5.97 8.32 -16.49
C ARG A 115 -5.01 9.25 -15.75
N ALA A 116 -4.06 8.71 -15.00
CA ALA A 116 -3.06 9.50 -14.28
C ALA A 116 -2.09 10.20 -15.22
N GLN A 117 -1.60 9.50 -16.24
CA GLN A 117 -0.70 10.06 -17.25
C GLN A 117 -1.36 11.23 -18.01
N THR A 118 -2.65 11.13 -18.33
CA THR A 118 -3.40 12.24 -18.94
C THR A 118 -3.34 13.51 -18.09
N ASN A 119 -3.44 13.40 -16.76
CA ASN A 119 -3.32 14.54 -15.85
C ASN A 119 -1.92 15.16 -15.80
N THR A 120 -0.89 14.40 -16.16
CA THR A 120 0.50 14.91 -16.23
C THR A 120 0.82 15.62 -17.54
N GLN A 121 -0.03 15.48 -18.58
CA GLN A 121 0.25 15.97 -19.94
C GLN A 121 -0.77 16.99 -20.46
N GLN A 122 -1.86 17.25 -19.74
CA GLN A 122 -2.87 18.22 -20.16
C GLN A 122 -2.78 19.51 -19.35
N TYR A 123 -2.73 20.65 -20.04
CA TYR A 123 -2.75 21.97 -19.42
C TYR A 123 -4.02 22.16 -18.58
N GLY A 124 -3.87 22.80 -17.42
CA GLY A 124 -4.97 23.03 -16.47
C GLY A 124 -5.30 21.85 -15.57
N ARG A 125 -4.65 20.69 -15.75
CA ARG A 125 -4.73 19.55 -14.84
C ARG A 125 -3.51 19.45 -13.95
N ARG A 126 -3.67 18.85 -12.79
CA ARG A 126 -2.56 18.47 -11.90
C ARG A 126 -2.45 16.95 -11.80
N PRO A 127 -1.25 16.41 -11.52
CA PRO A 127 -1.09 15.01 -11.17
C PRO A 127 -1.94 14.64 -9.95
N TYR A 128 -2.33 13.37 -9.83
CA TYR A 128 -2.91 12.85 -8.61
C TYR A 128 -1.86 12.82 -7.50
N GLY A 129 -2.19 13.37 -6.34
CA GLY A 129 -1.29 13.40 -5.17
C GLY A 129 -1.38 12.14 -4.31
N VAL A 130 -1.54 10.98 -4.90
CA VAL A 130 -1.75 9.71 -4.21
C VAL A 130 -1.02 8.57 -4.91
N GLY A 131 -0.38 7.72 -4.13
CA GLY A 131 0.10 6.41 -4.55
C GLY A 131 -0.84 5.32 -4.03
N LEU A 132 -0.97 4.25 -4.79
CA LEU A 132 -1.82 3.11 -4.45
C LEU A 132 -1.02 1.81 -4.51
N LEU A 133 -1.31 0.91 -3.58
CA LEU A 133 -1.03 -0.51 -3.71
C LEU A 133 -2.35 -1.22 -4.05
N ILE A 134 -2.37 -1.93 -5.16
CA ILE A 134 -3.53 -2.66 -5.68
C ILE A 134 -3.24 -4.13 -5.50
N ALA A 135 -4.03 -4.82 -4.69
CA ALA A 135 -3.80 -6.23 -4.39
C ALA A 135 -5.09 -7.03 -4.51
N GLY A 136 -4.97 -8.22 -5.03
CA GLY A 136 -6.10 -9.13 -5.20
C GLY A 136 -5.72 -10.38 -5.97
N VAL A 137 -6.73 -11.17 -6.28
CA VAL A 137 -6.57 -12.44 -6.98
C VAL A 137 -7.47 -12.46 -8.23
N ASP A 138 -6.90 -12.70 -9.38
CA ASP A 138 -7.65 -12.90 -10.64
C ASP A 138 -7.45 -14.32 -11.19
N ALA A 139 -7.88 -14.55 -12.43
CA ALA A 139 -7.78 -15.85 -13.07
C ALA A 139 -6.34 -16.36 -13.26
N LYS A 140 -5.33 -15.47 -13.15
CA LYS A 140 -3.91 -15.81 -13.25
C LYS A 140 -3.26 -16.05 -11.88
N GLY A 141 -3.96 -15.74 -10.80
CA GLY A 141 -3.49 -15.86 -9.43
C GLY A 141 -3.42 -14.53 -8.66
N PRO A 142 -2.72 -14.52 -7.53
CA PRO A 142 -2.51 -13.32 -6.73
C PRO A 142 -1.59 -12.32 -7.41
N HIS A 143 -1.92 -11.03 -7.31
CA HIS A 143 -1.15 -9.92 -7.87
C HIS A 143 -1.08 -8.76 -6.88
N LEU A 144 0.03 -8.03 -6.94
CA LEU A 144 0.26 -6.76 -6.26
C LEU A 144 0.84 -5.77 -7.27
N PHE A 145 0.21 -4.61 -7.42
CA PHE A 145 0.72 -3.52 -8.25
C PHE A 145 0.95 -2.26 -7.43
N GLU A 146 2.09 -1.61 -7.64
CA GLU A 146 2.33 -0.24 -7.22
C GLU A 146 1.85 0.71 -8.32
N PHE A 147 1.09 1.75 -7.96
CA PHE A 147 0.70 2.86 -8.82
C PHE A 147 1.28 4.16 -8.28
N GLN A 148 1.90 4.95 -9.15
CA GLN A 148 2.53 6.23 -8.83
C GLN A 148 1.82 7.42 -9.51
N PRO A 149 1.90 8.63 -8.95
CA PRO A 149 1.33 9.87 -9.53
C PRO A 149 1.72 10.15 -10.97
N SER A 150 2.88 9.71 -11.41
CA SER A 150 3.37 9.83 -12.79
C SER A 150 2.58 9.00 -13.81
N GLY A 151 1.74 8.07 -13.36
CA GLY A 151 1.09 7.07 -14.19
C GLY A 151 1.93 5.78 -14.37
N VAL A 152 3.10 5.71 -13.75
CA VAL A 152 3.90 4.47 -13.73
C VAL A 152 3.21 3.46 -12.82
N THR A 153 3.10 2.24 -13.32
CA THR A 153 2.63 1.07 -12.57
C THR A 153 3.63 -0.06 -12.70
N GLN A 154 3.80 -0.81 -11.63
CA GLN A 154 4.73 -1.94 -11.60
C GLN A 154 4.15 -3.08 -10.77
N GLU A 155 4.25 -4.29 -11.30
CA GLU A 155 3.93 -5.50 -10.54
C GLU A 155 5.07 -5.81 -9.57
N MET A 156 4.70 -6.11 -8.32
CA MET A 156 5.63 -6.28 -7.20
C MET A 156 5.32 -7.59 -6.47
N VAL A 157 6.35 -8.21 -5.88
CA VAL A 157 6.17 -9.30 -4.91
C VAL A 157 5.82 -8.72 -3.54
N ALA A 158 6.50 -7.63 -3.17
CA ALA A 158 6.22 -6.88 -1.95
C ALA A 158 6.57 -5.41 -2.17
N CYS A 159 5.83 -4.50 -1.55
CA CYS A 159 6.07 -3.07 -1.67
C CYS A 159 5.56 -2.33 -0.43
N GLY A 160 6.23 -1.22 -0.11
CA GLY A 160 5.79 -0.26 0.89
C GLY A 160 5.81 1.15 0.32
N ILE A 161 4.74 1.93 0.53
CA ILE A 161 4.64 3.34 0.13
C ILE A 161 4.19 4.21 1.31
N GLY A 162 4.43 5.51 1.21
CA GLY A 162 4.09 6.47 2.27
C GLY A 162 5.28 6.84 3.15
N ALA A 163 4.98 7.48 4.29
CA ALA A 163 5.99 8.01 5.19
C ALA A 163 6.83 6.89 5.80
N ARG A 164 8.17 7.06 5.77
CA ARG A 164 9.14 6.10 6.30
C ARG A 164 9.04 4.69 5.67
N SER A 165 8.44 4.57 4.49
CA SER A 165 8.28 3.30 3.79
C SER A 165 9.61 2.61 3.44
N GLN A 166 10.72 3.34 3.42
CA GLN A 166 12.05 2.74 3.20
C GLN A 166 12.41 1.70 4.27
N MET A 167 12.00 1.91 5.54
CA MET A 167 12.24 0.94 6.61
C MET A 167 11.44 -0.35 6.37
N ALA A 168 10.17 -0.20 5.97
CA ALA A 168 9.36 -1.35 5.57
C ALA A 168 9.97 -2.09 4.37
N ARG A 169 10.41 -1.36 3.33
CA ARG A 169 11.05 -1.96 2.14
C ARG A 169 12.30 -2.74 2.52
N THR A 170 13.14 -2.20 3.39
CA THR A 170 14.36 -2.89 3.87
C THR A 170 14.01 -4.20 4.60
N TYR A 171 12.95 -4.21 5.40
CA TYR A 171 12.45 -5.45 6.02
C TYR A 171 11.97 -6.45 4.95
N LEU A 172 11.16 -5.99 4.00
CA LEU A 172 10.61 -6.83 2.93
C LEU A 172 11.72 -7.43 2.03
N GLU A 173 12.76 -6.67 1.71
CA GLU A 173 13.91 -7.13 0.93
C GLU A 173 14.66 -8.26 1.64
N ARG A 174 14.83 -8.18 2.97
CA ARG A 174 15.51 -9.22 3.76
C ARG A 174 14.72 -10.54 3.83
N HIS A 175 13.40 -10.48 3.67
CA HIS A 175 12.49 -11.62 3.77
C HIS A 175 11.87 -12.03 2.42
N LEU A 176 12.46 -11.60 1.31
CA LEU A 176 11.89 -11.81 -0.02
C LEU A 176 11.65 -13.29 -0.35
N ASP A 177 12.60 -14.15 0.05
CA ASP A 177 12.53 -15.59 -0.21
C ASP A 177 11.44 -16.31 0.60
N ASP A 178 10.97 -15.69 1.69
CA ASP A 178 9.95 -16.27 2.57
C ASP A 178 8.53 -16.13 1.97
N PHE A 179 8.28 -15.17 1.05
CA PHE A 179 6.94 -14.79 0.62
C PHE A 179 6.30 -15.77 -0.35
N GLU A 180 7.07 -16.36 -1.26
CA GLU A 180 6.54 -17.15 -2.38
C GLU A 180 5.60 -18.28 -1.92
N ASN A 181 5.99 -19.00 -0.87
CA ASN A 181 5.25 -20.15 -0.34
C ASN A 181 4.62 -19.88 1.03
N ALA A 182 4.60 -18.62 1.48
CA ALA A 182 4.02 -18.25 2.76
C ALA A 182 2.52 -18.51 2.80
N SER A 183 2.06 -19.00 3.95
CA SER A 183 0.65 -19.11 4.28
C SER A 183 0.01 -17.71 4.47
N ARG A 184 -1.30 -17.68 4.56
CA ARG A 184 -2.06 -16.46 4.85
C ARG A 184 -1.58 -15.77 6.13
N GLU A 185 -1.44 -16.52 7.20
CA GLU A 185 -1.02 -16.02 8.52
C GLU A 185 0.41 -15.51 8.51
N GLU A 186 1.32 -16.20 7.83
CA GLU A 186 2.71 -15.75 7.68
C GLU A 186 2.81 -14.45 6.89
N LEU A 187 2.06 -14.30 5.79
CA LEU A 187 2.02 -13.04 5.04
C LEU A 187 1.49 -11.88 5.89
N ILE A 188 0.45 -12.10 6.69
CA ILE A 188 -0.08 -11.09 7.60
C ILE A 188 0.99 -10.68 8.62
N LYS A 189 1.68 -11.65 9.23
CA LYS A 189 2.77 -11.38 10.17
C LYS A 189 3.89 -10.54 9.54
N HIS A 190 4.31 -10.90 8.33
CA HIS A 190 5.32 -10.12 7.60
C HIS A 190 4.84 -8.70 7.29
N ALA A 191 3.59 -8.54 6.87
CA ALA A 191 3.01 -7.22 6.60
C ALA A 191 2.95 -6.34 7.86
N LEU A 192 2.52 -6.88 9.00
CA LEU A 192 2.48 -6.18 10.28
C LEU A 192 3.87 -5.83 10.80
N ARG A 193 4.86 -6.75 10.68
CA ARG A 193 6.25 -6.47 11.04
C ARG A 193 6.84 -5.36 10.18
N ALA A 194 6.63 -5.39 8.86
CA ALA A 194 7.07 -4.32 7.96
C ALA A 194 6.45 -2.96 8.32
N LEU A 195 5.16 -2.93 8.72
CA LEU A 195 4.52 -1.71 9.24
C LEU A 195 5.20 -1.22 10.53
N LYS A 196 5.48 -2.12 11.46
CA LYS A 196 6.14 -1.78 12.74
C LYS A 196 7.50 -1.13 12.53
N GLU A 197 8.32 -1.65 11.60
CA GLU A 197 9.61 -1.05 11.24
C GLU A 197 9.49 0.40 10.73
N SER A 198 8.36 0.76 10.14
CA SER A 198 8.10 2.13 9.67
C SER A 198 7.64 3.08 10.77
N LEU A 199 7.27 2.57 11.93
CA LEU A 199 6.88 3.41 13.06
C LEU A 199 8.11 4.01 13.77
N SER A 200 7.90 5.12 14.47
CA SER A 200 8.88 5.63 15.44
C SER A 200 8.88 4.73 16.67
N GLN A 201 9.99 4.69 17.40
CA GLN A 201 10.19 3.83 18.57
C GLN A 201 9.10 4.00 19.65
N ASP A 202 8.52 5.22 19.76
CA ASP A 202 7.50 5.56 20.75
C ASP A 202 6.07 5.19 20.35
N LYS A 203 5.89 4.58 19.15
CA LYS A 203 4.55 4.23 18.63
C LYS A 203 4.41 2.74 18.42
N GLU A 204 3.21 2.24 18.72
CA GLU A 204 2.84 0.86 18.56
C GLU A 204 1.71 0.67 17.55
N LEU A 205 1.64 -0.52 16.97
CA LEU A 205 0.48 -0.96 16.20
C LEU A 205 -0.62 -1.36 17.19
N THR A 206 -1.80 -0.83 16.99
CA THR A 206 -2.99 -1.11 17.80
C THR A 206 -4.15 -1.52 16.89
N VAL A 207 -5.17 -2.12 17.46
CA VAL A 207 -6.40 -2.48 16.75
C VAL A 207 -7.08 -1.27 16.11
N ASP A 208 -6.91 -0.08 16.70
CA ASP A 208 -7.53 1.15 16.21
C ASP A 208 -6.77 1.77 15.03
N ASN A 209 -5.42 1.74 15.07
CA ASN A 209 -4.58 2.41 14.08
C ASN A 209 -4.13 1.52 12.93
N THR A 210 -4.49 0.25 12.93
CA THR A 210 -4.08 -0.72 11.91
C THR A 210 -5.28 -1.23 11.13
N SER A 211 -5.08 -1.56 9.87
CA SER A 211 -6.06 -2.27 9.03
C SER A 211 -5.36 -3.22 8.08
N VAL A 212 -6.02 -4.33 7.75
CA VAL A 212 -5.50 -5.39 6.89
C VAL A 212 -6.55 -5.74 5.84
N GLY A 213 -6.14 -5.85 4.57
CA GLY A 213 -6.96 -6.34 3.47
C GLY A 213 -6.36 -7.63 2.93
N ILE A 214 -7.17 -8.65 2.70
CA ILE A 214 -6.71 -9.97 2.30
C ILE A 214 -7.60 -10.49 1.17
N SER A 215 -6.96 -11.10 0.17
CA SER A 215 -7.63 -11.89 -0.87
C SER A 215 -6.83 -13.17 -1.11
N GLY A 216 -7.51 -14.29 -1.29
CA GLY A 216 -6.90 -15.58 -1.56
C GLY A 216 -7.48 -16.26 -2.80
N VAL A 217 -6.82 -17.31 -3.27
CA VAL A 217 -7.36 -18.13 -4.36
C VAL A 217 -8.63 -18.83 -3.87
N GLY A 218 -9.77 -18.45 -4.46
CA GLY A 218 -11.09 -18.92 -4.02
C GLY A 218 -11.69 -18.17 -2.83
N GLU A 219 -11.03 -17.09 -2.37
CA GLU A 219 -11.48 -16.23 -1.29
C GLU A 219 -11.68 -14.79 -1.78
N ASP A 220 -12.81 -14.20 -1.46
CA ASP A 220 -13.08 -12.79 -1.76
C ASP A 220 -12.15 -11.86 -0.99
N PHE A 221 -11.95 -10.64 -1.52
CA PHE A 221 -11.21 -9.60 -0.82
C PHE A 221 -11.98 -9.11 0.41
N VAL A 222 -11.39 -9.29 1.58
CA VAL A 222 -11.97 -8.86 2.87
C VAL A 222 -11.07 -7.83 3.53
N HIS A 223 -11.69 -6.77 4.02
CA HIS A 223 -11.05 -5.72 4.82
C HIS A 223 -11.33 -5.96 6.30
N HIS A 224 -10.27 -6.10 7.09
CA HIS A 224 -10.31 -6.34 8.54
C HIS A 224 -9.77 -5.11 9.29
N GLU A 225 -10.47 -4.71 10.35
CA GLU A 225 -10.08 -3.62 11.25
C GLU A 225 -10.68 -3.82 12.66
N GLY A 226 -10.15 -3.11 13.65
CA GLY A 226 -10.62 -3.22 15.02
C GLY A 226 -10.30 -4.58 15.64
N GLN A 227 -11.27 -5.20 16.30
CA GLN A 227 -11.07 -6.47 17.01
C GLN A 227 -10.73 -7.64 16.08
N ASP A 228 -11.09 -7.57 14.79
CA ASP A 228 -10.81 -8.63 13.82
C ASP A 228 -9.30 -8.87 13.59
N ILE A 229 -8.46 -7.89 13.91
CA ILE A 229 -7.00 -7.97 13.74
C ILE A 229 -6.25 -8.21 15.06
N ALA A 230 -6.94 -8.25 16.21
CA ALA A 230 -6.33 -8.38 17.52
C ALA A 230 -5.46 -9.64 17.64
N GLU A 231 -5.98 -10.79 17.26
CA GLU A 231 -5.26 -12.07 17.29
C GLU A 231 -3.99 -12.05 16.44
N TRP A 232 -3.99 -11.35 15.29
CA TRP A 232 -2.81 -11.24 14.42
C TRP A 232 -1.76 -10.31 15.01
N LEU A 233 -2.16 -9.24 15.69
CA LEU A 233 -1.24 -8.35 16.39
C LEU A 233 -0.56 -9.08 17.55
N ASP A 234 -1.34 -9.76 18.39
CA ASP A 234 -0.84 -10.54 19.52
C ASP A 234 0.11 -11.65 19.02
N ALA A 235 -0.32 -12.47 18.06
CA ALA A 235 0.51 -13.54 17.49
C ALA A 235 1.79 -13.03 16.78
N THR A 236 1.84 -11.76 16.39
CA THR A 236 3.00 -11.16 15.71
C THR A 236 4.01 -10.59 16.69
N PHE A 237 3.55 -10.03 17.84
CA PHE A 237 4.39 -9.24 18.74
C PHE A 237 4.56 -9.85 20.14
N GLU A 238 3.65 -10.66 20.68
CA GLU A 238 3.79 -11.30 21.99
C GLU A 238 4.90 -12.34 22.10
N ASN A 239 5.34 -12.93 20.98
CA ASN A 239 6.43 -13.94 20.96
C ASN A 239 7.84 -13.36 21.16
N ARG A 240 8.03 -12.06 21.43
CA ARG A 240 9.37 -11.49 21.69
C ARG A 240 9.76 -11.36 23.17
N GLU A 241 8.82 -11.45 24.09
CA GLU A 241 9.15 -11.36 25.54
C GLU A 241 9.75 -12.66 26.12
N GLY A 242 9.75 -13.77 25.36
CA GLY A 242 10.28 -15.07 25.80
C GLY A 242 11.63 -15.49 25.21
N GLY A 243 12.25 -14.69 24.32
CA GLY A 243 13.42 -15.10 23.53
C GLY A 243 14.77 -14.48 23.90
N ASP A 244 14.80 -13.35 24.60
CA ASP A 244 16.04 -12.59 24.84
C ASP A 244 16.71 -12.85 26.22
N GLU A 245 16.21 -13.79 27.04
CA GLU A 245 16.85 -14.12 28.32
C GLU A 245 17.80 -15.35 28.29
N ALA A 246 18.05 -15.97 27.12
CA ALA A 246 18.80 -17.24 27.06
C ALA A 246 20.24 -17.15 26.48
N GLU A 247 20.77 -15.99 26.10
CA GLU A 247 22.14 -15.88 25.57
C GLU A 247 23.06 -14.87 26.30
N GLY A 248 22.88 -14.71 27.59
CA GLY A 248 23.70 -13.78 28.39
C GLY A 248 24.35 -14.38 29.65
N GLY A 249 24.69 -15.66 29.66
CA GLY A 249 25.25 -16.26 30.86
C GLY A 249 26.16 -17.45 30.60
N GLU A 250 27.37 -17.21 30.07
CA GLU A 250 28.51 -18.07 30.28
C GLU A 250 29.75 -17.47 29.59
N ALA A 251 30.60 -16.82 30.39
CA ALA A 251 32.05 -16.83 30.24
C ALA A 251 32.69 -15.68 31.02
N MET A 252 33.01 -15.94 32.28
CA MET A 252 34.21 -15.40 32.92
C MET A 252 34.39 -16.12 34.26
N GLU A 253 35.09 -17.24 34.23
CA GLU A 253 35.92 -17.78 35.30
C GLU A 253 37.06 -18.56 34.63
N GLU A 254 38.22 -17.92 34.52
CA GLU A 254 39.54 -18.38 34.85
C GLU A 254 40.58 -17.36 34.39
#